data_c0f083907d54c5ecb26db97232daac0f
#
_entry.id   c0f083907d54c5ecb26db97232daac0f
#
_cell.length_a   1.000
_cell.length_b   1.000
_cell.length_c   1.000
_cell.angle_alpha   90.00
_cell.angle_beta   90.00
_cell.angle_gamma   90.00
#
_symmetry.space_group_name_H-M   'P 1'
#
loop_
_entity.id
_entity.type
_entity.pdbx_description
1 polymer ?
#
loop_
_entity_poly.entity_id
_entity_poly.type
_entity_poly.pdbx_seq_one_letter_code
_entity_poly.pdbx_strand_id
1 'polypeptide(L)'
;SKAADTLLAIARKYSVGYWEIQAANPHVDMWLPGEGTRVVIPGRYIIPPVAHEGIVVNLAAHRLFYFPRRAGHDRPVVITYPVSPGEKGWDTPTGETRIVRKVPHPVWIPTPSILRAHAKAGDPIPHVWPAGPNNPMGEWALQTTMSGGEIYIHGTNNPMAIGMAVTHGCVRLYPEDIAALFPVVPVGTKVTIVNDPILATLQDGRLYLSIHPPLHSQDKPAKPNFAVISRVIHQALGGAAVAVDWARVRRMAARANGIPQLIGVQAAPLDAPQRAAAERRTGT
;
A
#
# COMPACT_ATOMS: atom_id res chain seq x y z
N SER A 1 -2.72 -24.16 2.16
CA SER A 1 -1.43 -24.28 2.87
C SER A 1 -0.94 -25.72 2.90
N LYS A 2 0.37 -25.88 2.93
CA LYS A 2 1.06 -27.15 3.22
C LYS A 2 1.45 -27.17 4.70
N ALA A 3 1.84 -28.32 5.23
CA ALA A 3 2.21 -28.48 6.65
C ALA A 3 3.33 -27.54 7.13
N ALA A 4 4.30 -27.21 6.25
CA ALA A 4 5.43 -26.34 6.57
C ALA A 4 5.21 -24.85 6.20
N ASP A 5 4.04 -24.48 5.66
CA ASP A 5 3.77 -23.10 5.27
C ASP A 5 3.51 -22.23 6.51
N THR A 6 4.01 -20.98 6.45
CA THR A 6 3.53 -19.88 7.29
C THR A 6 2.71 -18.92 6.44
N LEU A 7 1.82 -18.12 7.04
CA LEU A 7 1.14 -17.06 6.28
C LEU A 7 2.15 -16.04 5.72
N LEU A 8 3.28 -15.82 6.39
CA LEU A 8 4.33 -14.92 5.92
C LEU A 8 5.05 -15.47 4.69
N ALA A 9 5.33 -16.77 4.63
CA ALA A 9 5.89 -17.40 3.45
C ALA A 9 4.92 -17.33 2.26
N ILE A 10 3.63 -17.55 2.51
CA ILE A 10 2.58 -17.40 1.50
C ILE A 10 2.46 -15.95 1.06
N ALA A 11 2.45 -14.98 1.99
CA ALA A 11 2.40 -13.56 1.69
C ALA A 11 3.55 -13.15 0.76
N ARG A 12 4.80 -13.51 1.10
CA ARG A 12 5.98 -13.25 0.26
C ARG A 12 5.84 -13.84 -1.14
N LYS A 13 5.40 -15.10 -1.24
CA LYS A 13 5.20 -15.77 -2.54
C LYS A 13 4.26 -15.03 -3.48
N TYR A 14 3.28 -14.30 -2.93
CA TYR A 14 2.26 -13.59 -3.70
C TYR A 14 2.42 -12.06 -3.65
N SER A 15 3.56 -11.54 -3.22
CA SER A 15 3.82 -10.10 -3.05
C SER A 15 2.71 -9.39 -2.27
N VAL A 16 2.36 -9.96 -1.11
CA VAL A 16 1.38 -9.44 -0.15
C VAL A 16 2.11 -9.10 1.15
N GLY A 17 1.75 -7.97 1.77
CA GLY A 17 2.37 -7.52 3.01
C GLY A 17 1.82 -8.23 4.25
N TYR A 18 2.55 -8.12 5.37
CA TYR A 18 2.19 -8.70 6.67
C TYR A 18 0.73 -8.39 7.07
N TRP A 19 0.38 -7.10 7.12
CA TRP A 19 -0.96 -6.69 7.54
C TRP A 19 -2.05 -7.04 6.53
N GLU A 20 -1.73 -7.06 5.24
CA GLU A 20 -2.67 -7.44 4.18
C GLU A 20 -3.09 -8.91 4.29
N ILE A 21 -2.11 -9.83 4.45
CA ILE A 21 -2.42 -11.26 4.57
C ILE A 21 -3.15 -11.57 5.86
N GLN A 22 -2.78 -10.92 6.98
CA GLN A 22 -3.46 -11.07 8.26
C GLN A 22 -4.91 -10.57 8.19
N ALA A 23 -5.12 -9.38 7.61
CA ALA A 23 -6.45 -8.78 7.47
C ALA A 23 -7.40 -9.63 6.62
N ALA A 24 -6.86 -10.30 5.59
CA ALA A 24 -7.63 -11.22 4.74
C ALA A 24 -7.91 -12.57 5.41
N ASN A 25 -7.15 -12.94 6.45
CA ASN A 25 -7.22 -14.23 7.14
C ASN A 25 -7.23 -14.07 8.66
N PRO A 26 -8.19 -13.34 9.26
CA PRO A 26 -8.13 -12.93 10.67
C PRO A 26 -8.25 -14.10 11.67
N HIS A 27 -8.62 -15.30 11.20
CA HIS A 27 -8.80 -16.50 12.02
C HIS A 27 -7.73 -17.56 11.75
N VAL A 28 -6.73 -17.25 10.92
CA VAL A 28 -5.65 -18.18 10.58
C VAL A 28 -4.39 -17.76 11.33
N ASP A 29 -3.73 -18.69 11.98
CA ASP A 29 -2.47 -18.42 12.66
C ASP A 29 -1.38 -18.05 11.65
N MET A 30 -0.61 -17.02 11.98
CA MET A 30 0.42 -16.48 11.08
C MET A 30 1.60 -17.43 10.90
N TRP A 31 1.90 -18.24 11.91
CA TRP A 31 3.06 -19.13 11.95
C TRP A 31 2.70 -20.58 11.69
N LEU A 32 1.50 -21.00 12.10
CA LEU A 32 1.02 -22.37 12.01
C LEU A 32 -0.41 -22.40 11.42
N PRO A 33 -0.59 -22.05 10.14
CA PRO A 33 -1.92 -22.04 9.51
C PRO A 33 -2.57 -23.42 9.47
N GLY A 34 -1.80 -24.50 9.60
CA GLY A 34 -2.26 -25.88 9.46
C GLY A 34 -2.35 -26.33 8.01
N GLU A 35 -2.14 -27.64 7.79
CA GLU A 35 -2.24 -28.23 6.46
C GLU A 35 -3.69 -28.18 5.94
N GLY A 36 -3.87 -27.92 4.65
CA GLY A 36 -5.19 -27.84 4.01
C GLY A 36 -5.99 -26.57 4.33
N THR A 37 -5.48 -25.66 5.19
CA THR A 37 -6.16 -24.40 5.48
C THR A 37 -6.31 -23.56 4.22
N ARG A 38 -7.53 -23.11 3.94
CA ARG A 38 -7.82 -22.19 2.84
C ARG A 38 -7.34 -20.77 3.22
N VAL A 39 -6.33 -20.30 2.51
CA VAL A 39 -5.78 -18.95 2.68
C VAL A 39 -6.30 -18.03 1.60
N VAL A 40 -6.87 -16.88 1.99
CA VAL A 40 -7.31 -15.82 1.07
C VAL A 40 -6.13 -14.94 0.74
N ILE A 41 -5.81 -14.78 -0.53
CA ILE A 41 -4.78 -13.85 -1.01
C ILE A 41 -5.48 -12.56 -1.45
N PRO A 42 -5.26 -11.42 -0.78
CA PRO A 42 -5.83 -10.15 -1.23
C PRO A 42 -5.15 -9.71 -2.54
N GLY A 43 -5.94 -9.50 -3.59
CA GLY A 43 -5.43 -9.15 -4.92
C GLY A 43 -6.12 -7.92 -5.53
N ARG A 44 -6.88 -7.17 -4.73
CA ARG A 44 -7.54 -5.94 -5.17
C ARG A 44 -7.05 -4.76 -4.34
N TYR A 45 -6.68 -3.67 -5.01
CA TYR A 45 -6.18 -2.46 -4.40
C TYR A 45 -6.87 -1.24 -5.01
N ILE A 46 -7.08 -0.18 -4.21
CA ILE A 46 -7.51 1.12 -4.70
C ILE A 46 -6.29 2.01 -4.78
N ILE A 47 -6.05 2.56 -5.96
CA ILE A 47 -4.92 3.46 -6.21
C ILE A 47 -5.25 4.83 -5.60
N PRO A 48 -4.31 5.50 -4.91
CA PRO A 48 -4.51 6.86 -4.42
C PRO A 48 -4.91 7.83 -5.53
N PRO A 49 -5.75 8.85 -5.24
CA PRO A 49 -6.25 9.81 -6.21
C PRO A 49 -5.21 10.91 -6.51
N VAL A 50 -4.04 10.51 -6.95
CA VAL A 50 -2.92 11.37 -7.39
C VAL A 50 -2.57 11.07 -8.84
N ALA A 51 -1.68 11.84 -9.45
CA ALA A 51 -1.21 11.56 -10.82
C ALA A 51 -0.62 10.14 -10.91
N HIS A 52 -1.14 9.33 -11.82
CA HIS A 52 -0.72 7.94 -12.04
C HIS A 52 0.50 7.91 -12.96
N GLU A 53 1.63 8.41 -12.47
CA GLU A 53 2.91 8.46 -13.18
C GLU A 53 4.07 8.05 -12.27
N GLY A 54 5.08 7.40 -12.83
CA GLY A 54 6.26 6.98 -12.08
C GLY A 54 5.92 6.04 -10.94
N ILE A 55 6.32 6.38 -9.71
CA ILE A 55 6.06 5.61 -8.51
C ILE A 55 5.11 6.39 -7.59
N VAL A 56 4.08 5.75 -7.08
CA VAL A 56 3.21 6.25 -6.02
C VAL A 56 3.33 5.31 -4.82
N VAL A 57 3.67 5.82 -3.65
CA VAL A 57 3.71 5.05 -2.40
C VAL A 57 2.62 5.55 -1.48
N ASN A 58 1.71 4.67 -1.06
CA ASN A 58 0.75 4.99 0.00
C ASN A 58 1.19 4.33 1.31
N LEU A 59 1.64 5.14 2.25
CA LEU A 59 2.18 4.68 3.52
C LEU A 59 1.13 3.95 4.37
N ALA A 60 -0.09 4.50 4.45
CA ALA A 60 -1.18 3.88 5.22
C ALA A 60 -1.59 2.51 4.66
N ALA A 61 -1.49 2.33 3.34
CA ALA A 61 -1.78 1.06 2.68
C ALA A 61 -0.57 0.12 2.67
N HIS A 62 0.61 0.55 3.11
CA HIS A 62 1.86 -0.20 3.01
C HIS A 62 2.11 -0.71 1.58
N ARG A 63 1.85 0.13 0.55
CA ARG A 63 1.89 -0.32 -0.83
C ARG A 63 2.47 0.72 -1.78
N LEU A 64 3.27 0.22 -2.71
CA LEU A 64 3.85 0.95 -3.83
C LEU A 64 3.12 0.57 -5.11
N PHE A 65 2.87 1.57 -5.97
CA PHE A 65 2.33 1.43 -7.32
C PHE A 65 3.32 2.04 -8.30
N TYR A 66 3.74 1.28 -9.30
CA TYR A 66 4.58 1.76 -10.39
C TYR A 66 3.79 1.81 -11.70
N PHE A 67 3.83 2.94 -12.36
CA PHE A 67 3.19 3.22 -13.63
C PHE A 67 4.26 3.31 -14.72
N PRO A 68 4.58 2.19 -15.42
CA PRO A 68 5.60 2.21 -16.45
C PRO A 68 5.17 3.06 -17.64
N ARG A 69 6.09 3.88 -18.17
CA ARG A 69 5.89 4.55 -19.45
C ARG A 69 5.99 3.50 -20.56
N ARG A 70 4.87 3.06 -21.10
CA ARG A 70 4.82 2.14 -22.24
C ARG A 70 4.29 2.88 -23.45
N ALA A 71 5.08 2.90 -24.53
CA ALA A 71 4.59 3.27 -25.87
C ALA A 71 3.73 2.12 -26.43
N GLY A 72 2.54 2.41 -26.92
CA GLY A 72 1.76 1.49 -27.77
C GLY A 72 0.89 0.44 -27.05
N HIS A 73 0.48 0.64 -25.80
CA HIS A 73 -0.51 -0.21 -25.14
C HIS A 73 -1.84 0.52 -24.93
N ASP A 74 -2.94 -0.08 -25.38
CA ASP A 74 -4.30 0.47 -25.30
C ASP A 74 -4.85 0.52 -23.84
N ARG A 75 -4.20 -0.12 -22.89
CA ARG A 75 -4.63 -0.13 -21.49
C ARG A 75 -3.49 0.29 -20.55
N PRO A 76 -3.79 1.17 -19.57
CA PRO A 76 -2.82 1.52 -18.54
C PRO A 76 -2.46 0.28 -17.71
N VAL A 77 -1.16 0.10 -17.45
CA VAL A 77 -0.65 -0.98 -16.59
C VAL A 77 -0.13 -0.38 -15.31
N VAL A 78 -0.46 -0.99 -14.19
CA VAL A 78 0.12 -0.70 -12.88
C VAL A 78 0.76 -1.96 -12.33
N ILE A 79 1.98 -1.82 -11.81
CA ILE A 79 2.68 -2.86 -11.07
C ILE A 79 2.66 -2.45 -9.60
N THR A 80 2.35 -3.36 -8.70
CA THR A 80 2.20 -3.00 -7.28
C THR A 80 2.92 -3.99 -6.37
N TYR A 81 3.55 -3.46 -5.31
CA TYR A 81 4.31 -4.21 -4.34
C TYR A 81 3.98 -3.78 -2.91
N PRO A 82 3.97 -4.71 -1.93
CA PRO A 82 3.91 -4.34 -0.52
C PRO A 82 5.20 -3.65 -0.11
N VAL A 83 5.09 -2.72 0.84
CA VAL A 83 6.26 -1.99 1.34
C VAL A 83 6.23 -1.87 2.86
N SER A 84 7.42 -1.68 3.44
CA SER A 84 7.60 -1.28 4.84
C SER A 84 8.07 0.16 4.88
N PRO A 85 7.25 1.10 5.39
CA PRO A 85 7.63 2.47 5.64
C PRO A 85 8.34 2.64 6.98
N GLY A 86 8.67 3.89 7.31
CA GLY A 86 9.25 4.29 8.59
C GLY A 86 8.36 3.98 9.78
N GLU A 87 8.98 3.58 10.88
CA GLU A 87 8.31 3.41 12.16
C GLU A 87 8.02 4.75 12.84
N LYS A 88 7.24 4.71 13.92
CA LYS A 88 6.89 5.92 14.69
C LYS A 88 8.14 6.63 15.21
N GLY A 89 8.27 7.91 14.87
CA GLY A 89 9.44 8.73 15.19
C GLY A 89 10.55 8.68 14.14
N TRP A 90 10.43 7.79 13.14
CA TRP A 90 11.25 7.70 11.95
C TRP A 90 10.38 7.72 10.70
N ASP A 91 9.40 8.62 10.67
CA ASP A 91 8.38 8.68 9.64
C ASP A 91 8.98 8.83 8.24
N THR A 92 8.46 8.07 7.29
CA THR A 92 8.75 8.32 5.88
C THR A 92 8.10 9.65 5.47
N PRO A 93 8.86 10.64 4.97
CA PRO A 93 8.29 11.91 4.55
C PRO A 93 7.31 11.75 3.39
N THR A 94 6.20 12.50 3.41
CA THR A 94 5.25 12.59 2.30
C THR A 94 5.61 13.74 1.36
N GLY A 95 5.16 13.65 0.11
CA GLY A 95 5.39 14.67 -0.91
C GLY A 95 5.94 14.10 -2.21
N GLU A 96 6.43 14.97 -3.06
CA GLU A 96 6.99 14.60 -4.37
C GLU A 96 8.52 14.60 -4.33
N THR A 97 9.11 13.62 -4.99
CA THR A 97 10.56 13.45 -5.14
C THR A 97 10.88 12.76 -6.47
N ARG A 98 12.14 12.48 -6.74
CA ARG A 98 12.58 11.77 -7.95
C ARG A 98 13.68 10.78 -7.63
N ILE A 99 13.73 9.68 -8.41
CA ILE A 99 14.87 8.77 -8.41
C ILE A 99 16.08 9.49 -9.03
N VAL A 100 17.17 9.61 -8.28
CA VAL A 100 18.40 10.28 -8.74
C VAL A 100 19.52 9.29 -9.02
N ARG A 101 19.51 8.13 -8.39
CA ARG A 101 20.54 7.12 -8.58
C ARG A 101 19.99 5.71 -8.36
N LYS A 102 20.48 4.78 -9.14
CA LYS A 102 20.27 3.33 -9.00
C LYS A 102 21.56 2.74 -8.44
N VAL A 103 21.46 2.07 -7.30
CA VAL A 103 22.62 1.54 -6.56
C VAL A 103 22.49 0.03 -6.43
N PRO A 104 23.18 -0.74 -7.29
CA PRO A 104 23.34 -2.18 -7.09
C PRO A 104 24.31 -2.43 -5.94
N HIS A 105 24.08 -3.48 -5.18
CA HIS A 105 24.95 -3.91 -4.05
C HIS A 105 25.33 -2.75 -3.12
N PRO A 106 24.32 -2.07 -2.52
CA PRO A 106 24.60 -0.87 -1.73
C PRO A 106 25.45 -1.18 -0.50
N VAL A 107 26.32 -0.25 -0.14
CA VAL A 107 26.92 -0.17 1.18
C VAL A 107 26.00 0.70 2.03
N TRP A 108 25.60 0.23 3.22
CA TRP A 108 24.81 1.04 4.13
C TRP A 108 25.69 1.71 5.19
N ILE A 109 25.55 3.02 5.28
CA ILE A 109 26.20 3.85 6.30
C ILE A 109 25.06 4.49 7.10
N PRO A 110 24.76 3.95 8.32
CA PRO A 110 23.74 4.51 9.19
C PRO A 110 24.04 5.96 9.54
N THR A 111 23.00 6.80 9.57
CA THR A 111 23.17 8.19 10.01
C THR A 111 23.57 8.25 11.50
N PRO A 112 24.21 9.36 11.96
CA PRO A 112 24.54 9.51 13.38
C PRO A 112 23.31 9.39 14.31
N SER A 113 22.12 9.77 13.84
CA SER A 113 20.87 9.62 14.59
C SER A 113 20.49 8.15 14.78
N ILE A 114 20.59 7.33 13.73
CA ILE A 114 20.35 5.88 13.79
C ILE A 114 21.34 5.20 14.75
N LEU A 115 22.64 5.50 14.61
CA LEU A 115 23.66 4.95 15.51
C LEU A 115 23.39 5.27 16.98
N ARG A 116 23.01 6.52 17.28
CA ARG A 116 22.64 6.93 18.65
C ARG A 116 21.40 6.22 19.15
N ALA A 117 20.38 6.04 18.29
CA ALA A 117 19.14 5.35 18.67
C ALA A 117 19.41 3.89 19.05
N HIS A 118 20.18 3.16 18.24
CA HIS A 118 20.58 1.79 18.52
C HIS A 118 21.46 1.68 19.77
N ALA A 119 22.44 2.56 19.95
CA ALA A 119 23.27 2.59 21.16
C ALA A 119 22.43 2.82 22.43
N LYS A 120 21.44 3.74 22.36
CA LYS A 120 20.52 4.01 23.47
C LYS A 120 19.60 2.82 23.76
N ALA A 121 19.23 2.05 22.76
CA ALA A 121 18.42 0.83 22.90
C ALA A 121 19.22 -0.38 23.43
N GLY A 122 20.54 -0.25 23.60
CA GLY A 122 21.41 -1.35 24.04
C GLY A 122 21.76 -2.35 22.93
N ASP A 123 21.51 -1.99 21.68
CA ASP A 123 21.77 -2.79 20.48
C ASP A 123 22.66 -2.02 19.49
N PRO A 124 23.95 -1.76 19.81
CA PRO A 124 24.83 -1.00 18.97
C PRO A 124 25.11 -1.71 17.64
N ILE A 125 25.00 -0.98 16.54
CA ILE A 125 25.20 -1.49 15.19
C ILE A 125 26.51 -0.96 14.56
N PRO A 126 27.07 -1.67 13.55
CA PRO A 126 28.24 -1.22 12.82
C PRO A 126 28.02 0.14 12.13
N HIS A 127 29.10 0.95 12.08
CA HIS A 127 29.09 2.23 11.36
C HIS A 127 29.01 2.06 9.83
N VAL A 128 29.41 0.90 9.31
CA VAL A 128 29.38 0.57 7.88
C VAL A 128 28.94 -0.87 7.72
N TRP A 129 27.95 -1.09 6.87
CA TRP A 129 27.50 -2.41 6.44
C TRP A 129 27.91 -2.60 4.98
N PRO A 130 28.87 -3.49 4.68
CA PRO A 130 29.25 -3.78 3.31
C PRO A 130 28.09 -4.40 2.54
N ALA A 131 28.18 -4.37 1.20
CA ALA A 131 27.26 -5.13 0.36
C ALA A 131 27.31 -6.62 0.72
N GLY A 132 26.16 -7.29 0.62
CA GLY A 132 26.04 -8.71 0.88
C GLY A 132 24.79 -9.10 1.67
N PRO A 133 24.64 -10.38 2.01
CA PRO A 133 23.40 -10.96 2.54
C PRO A 133 22.97 -10.39 3.90
N ASN A 134 23.91 -9.84 4.66
CA ASN A 134 23.62 -9.24 5.96
C ASN A 134 23.28 -7.75 5.89
N ASN A 135 23.36 -7.12 4.71
CA ASN A 135 23.09 -5.70 4.55
C ASN A 135 21.58 -5.43 4.64
N PRO A 136 21.10 -4.56 5.56
CA PRO A 136 19.68 -4.24 5.70
C PRO A 136 19.04 -3.59 4.47
N MET A 137 19.82 -3.04 3.53
CA MET A 137 19.34 -2.48 2.27
C MET A 137 19.11 -3.55 1.19
N GLY A 138 19.58 -4.80 1.40
CA GLY A 138 19.52 -5.84 0.38
C GLY A 138 20.42 -5.54 -0.82
N GLU A 139 20.10 -6.12 -1.98
CA GLU A 139 20.96 -6.10 -3.18
C GLU A 139 20.70 -4.88 -4.10
N TRP A 140 19.56 -4.19 -3.95
CA TRP A 140 19.13 -3.12 -4.86
C TRP A 140 18.54 -1.95 -4.10
N ALA A 141 18.97 -0.72 -4.48
CA ALA A 141 18.44 0.51 -3.89
C ALA A 141 18.24 1.59 -4.97
N LEU A 142 17.11 2.29 -4.89
CA LEU A 142 16.77 3.46 -5.68
C LEU A 142 16.83 4.67 -4.75
N GLN A 143 17.81 5.55 -4.95
CA GLN A 143 17.97 6.77 -4.16
C GLN A 143 17.03 7.85 -4.67
N THR A 144 16.34 8.54 -3.76
CA THR A 144 15.50 9.70 -4.07
C THR A 144 16.20 11.00 -3.71
N THR A 145 15.63 12.16 -4.13
CA THR A 145 16.08 13.48 -3.65
C THR A 145 15.50 13.87 -2.30
N MET A 146 14.56 13.08 -1.76
CA MET A 146 13.87 13.39 -0.52
C MET A 146 14.85 13.42 0.66
N SER A 147 14.66 14.39 1.57
CA SER A 147 15.53 14.57 2.75
C SER A 147 17.02 14.66 2.40
N GLY A 148 17.36 15.39 1.33
CA GLY A 148 18.75 15.53 0.90
C GLY A 148 19.38 14.25 0.33
N GLY A 149 18.57 13.26 -0.06
CA GLY A 149 19.04 11.99 -0.61
C GLY A 149 19.16 10.85 0.42
N GLU A 150 18.61 11.02 1.61
CA GLU A 150 18.65 10.02 2.68
C GLU A 150 17.54 8.97 2.55
N ILE A 151 16.47 9.23 1.78
CA ILE A 151 15.36 8.29 1.59
C ILE A 151 15.59 7.44 0.35
N TYR A 152 15.56 6.13 0.56
CA TYR A 152 15.71 5.11 -0.48
C TYR A 152 14.46 4.23 -0.59
N ILE A 153 14.24 3.70 -1.80
CA ILE A 153 13.36 2.56 -2.05
C ILE A 153 14.30 1.36 -2.29
N HIS A 154 14.29 0.35 -1.41
CA HIS A 154 15.33 -0.68 -1.40
C HIS A 154 14.82 -2.05 -0.96
N GLY A 155 15.66 -3.06 -1.10
CA GLY A 155 15.41 -4.41 -0.64
C GLY A 155 15.56 -4.60 0.87
N THR A 156 15.76 -5.83 1.28
CA THR A 156 15.94 -6.16 2.70
C THR A 156 16.66 -7.49 2.88
N ASN A 157 17.36 -7.65 3.99
CA ASN A 157 17.81 -8.94 4.51
C ASN A 157 16.79 -9.58 5.46
N ASN A 158 15.73 -8.85 5.85
CA ASN A 158 14.64 -9.36 6.71
C ASN A 158 13.28 -9.25 6.00
N PRO A 159 12.93 -10.20 5.13
CA PRO A 159 11.68 -10.17 4.36
C PRO A 159 10.43 -10.42 5.21
N MET A 160 10.55 -10.98 6.41
CA MET A 160 9.40 -11.30 7.29
C MET A 160 8.65 -10.04 7.76
N ALA A 161 9.31 -8.88 7.75
CA ALA A 161 8.75 -7.62 8.21
C ALA A 161 8.10 -6.78 7.10
N ILE A 162 8.06 -7.26 5.84
CA ILE A 162 7.46 -6.49 4.74
C ILE A 162 5.95 -6.34 4.96
N GLY A 163 5.48 -5.09 4.87
CA GLY A 163 4.10 -4.70 5.20
C GLY A 163 3.93 -4.18 6.63
N MET A 164 5.02 -4.03 7.40
CA MET A 164 5.03 -3.40 8.72
C MET A 164 5.79 -2.07 8.68
N ALA A 165 5.46 -1.12 9.54
CA ALA A 165 6.21 0.14 9.69
C ALA A 165 7.41 -0.09 10.62
N VAL A 166 8.59 -0.36 10.05
CA VAL A 166 9.79 -0.84 10.78
C VAL A 166 11.10 -0.27 10.26
N THR A 167 11.08 0.81 9.47
CA THR A 167 12.30 1.40 8.92
C THR A 167 12.62 2.74 9.60
N HIS A 168 13.81 3.27 9.32
CA HIS A 168 14.21 4.63 9.73
C HIS A 168 13.87 5.66 8.63
N GLY A 169 12.70 5.52 7.98
CA GLY A 169 12.18 6.45 6.98
C GLY A 169 12.28 5.96 5.53
N CYS A 170 13.14 5.02 5.20
CA CYS A 170 13.20 4.43 3.86
C CYS A 170 11.99 3.54 3.57
N VAL A 171 11.77 3.25 2.28
CA VAL A 171 10.71 2.37 1.78
C VAL A 171 11.32 1.02 1.41
N ARG A 172 10.99 -0.03 2.17
CA ARG A 172 11.60 -1.35 2.03
C ARG A 172 10.65 -2.31 1.29
N LEU A 173 11.20 -3.11 0.36
CA LEU A 173 10.48 -4.12 -0.43
C LEU A 173 11.03 -5.53 -0.16
N TYR A 174 10.28 -6.55 -0.58
CA TYR A 174 10.83 -7.90 -0.71
C TYR A 174 12.05 -7.90 -1.64
N PRO A 175 13.04 -8.77 -1.41
CA PRO A 175 14.21 -8.87 -2.30
C PRO A 175 13.86 -9.13 -3.75
N GLU A 176 12.91 -9.99 -4.03
CA GLU A 176 12.41 -10.32 -5.37
C GLU A 176 11.63 -9.17 -6.01
N ASP A 177 10.86 -8.40 -5.22
CA ASP A 177 10.06 -7.28 -5.71
C ASP A 177 10.96 -6.11 -6.15
N ILE A 178 11.98 -5.76 -5.33
CA ILE A 178 12.93 -4.72 -5.72
C ILE A 178 13.81 -5.18 -6.89
N ALA A 179 14.18 -6.46 -6.96
CA ALA A 179 14.93 -7.02 -8.08
C ALA A 179 14.15 -6.91 -9.40
N ALA A 180 12.82 -7.09 -9.36
CA ALA A 180 11.94 -6.89 -10.52
C ALA A 180 11.73 -5.40 -10.84
N LEU A 181 11.61 -4.54 -9.84
CA LEU A 181 11.36 -3.09 -10.00
C LEU A 181 12.62 -2.35 -10.47
N PHE A 182 13.78 -2.67 -9.92
CA PHE A 182 15.04 -1.95 -10.15
C PHE A 182 15.40 -1.78 -11.63
N PRO A 183 15.39 -2.81 -12.49
CA PRO A 183 15.79 -2.66 -13.89
C PRO A 183 14.83 -1.76 -14.69
N VAL A 184 13.54 -1.74 -14.36
CA VAL A 184 12.49 -1.09 -15.16
C VAL A 184 12.20 0.35 -14.75
N VAL A 185 12.74 0.82 -13.61
CA VAL A 185 12.60 2.21 -13.14
C VAL A 185 13.78 3.05 -13.63
N PRO A 186 13.57 4.03 -14.53
CA PRO A 186 14.63 4.95 -14.95
C PRO A 186 15.05 5.94 -13.87
N VAL A 187 16.28 6.45 -13.93
CA VAL A 187 16.67 7.67 -13.23
C VAL A 187 15.81 8.83 -13.73
N GLY A 188 15.44 9.76 -12.84
CA GLY A 188 14.51 10.85 -13.13
C GLY A 188 13.03 10.48 -12.90
N THR A 189 12.69 9.20 -12.65
CA THR A 189 11.33 8.78 -12.36
C THR A 189 10.76 9.57 -11.19
N LYS A 190 9.58 10.18 -11.37
CA LYS A 190 8.83 10.85 -10.32
C LYS A 190 8.40 9.83 -9.26
N VAL A 191 8.49 10.23 -7.99
CA VAL A 191 7.99 9.46 -6.85
C VAL A 191 7.06 10.36 -6.04
N THR A 192 5.83 9.93 -5.84
CA THR A 192 4.84 10.61 -5.00
C THR A 192 4.56 9.73 -3.78
N ILE A 193 4.82 10.25 -2.59
CA ILE A 193 4.58 9.55 -1.33
C ILE A 193 3.40 10.21 -0.62
N VAL A 194 2.34 9.44 -0.36
CA VAL A 194 1.12 9.88 0.33
C VAL A 194 0.85 9.02 1.55
N ASN A 195 0.00 9.52 2.44
CA ASN A 195 -0.48 8.77 3.61
C ASN A 195 -2.01 8.86 3.66
N ASP A 196 -2.66 8.16 2.71
CA ASP A 196 -4.11 8.17 2.52
C ASP A 196 -4.73 6.88 3.06
N PRO A 197 -5.24 6.90 4.31
CA PRO A 197 -5.81 5.70 4.92
C PRO A 197 -7.20 5.35 4.38
N ILE A 198 -7.90 6.28 3.73
CA ILE A 198 -9.25 6.07 3.20
C ILE A 198 -9.22 6.30 1.70
N LEU A 199 -9.55 5.27 0.94
CA LEU A 199 -9.56 5.31 -0.52
C LEU A 199 -10.91 4.82 -1.04
N ALA A 200 -11.48 5.53 -2.01
CA ALA A 200 -12.67 5.09 -2.74
C ALA A 200 -12.47 5.26 -4.24
N THR A 201 -13.12 4.43 -5.02
CA THR A 201 -13.11 4.52 -6.47
C THR A 201 -14.44 4.01 -7.05
N LEU A 202 -14.92 4.71 -8.05
CA LEU A 202 -16.03 4.25 -8.91
C LEU A 202 -15.43 3.69 -10.19
N GLN A 203 -15.56 2.39 -10.40
CA GLN A 203 -15.06 1.69 -11.58
C GLN A 203 -16.16 0.83 -12.17
N ASP A 204 -16.45 1.00 -13.44
CA ASP A 204 -17.48 0.24 -14.18
C ASP A 204 -18.84 0.23 -13.44
N GLY A 205 -19.26 1.40 -12.93
CA GLY A 205 -20.48 1.57 -12.17
C GLY A 205 -20.48 0.93 -10.77
N ARG A 206 -19.34 0.45 -10.30
CA ARG A 206 -19.17 -0.19 -8.99
C ARG A 206 -18.31 0.68 -8.08
N LEU A 207 -18.88 1.08 -6.95
CA LEU A 207 -18.20 1.89 -5.95
C LEU A 207 -17.51 0.99 -4.92
N TYR A 208 -16.19 1.11 -4.85
CA TYR A 208 -15.36 0.41 -3.88
C TYR A 208 -14.81 1.37 -2.84
N LEU A 209 -14.63 0.88 -1.63
CA LEU A 209 -14.00 1.59 -0.50
C LEU A 209 -12.96 0.69 0.15
N SER A 210 -11.81 1.26 0.54
CA SER A 210 -10.90 0.67 1.52
C SER A 210 -10.63 1.65 2.64
N ILE A 211 -10.49 1.15 3.87
CA ILE A 211 -10.16 1.93 5.06
C ILE A 211 -9.03 1.21 5.76
N HIS A 212 -7.85 1.82 5.74
CA HIS A 212 -6.66 1.32 6.43
C HIS A 212 -6.61 1.91 7.85
N PRO A 213 -5.98 1.23 8.82
CA PRO A 213 -5.65 1.86 10.08
C PRO A 213 -4.66 3.01 9.83
N PRO A 214 -4.63 4.05 10.67
CA PRO A 214 -3.58 5.05 10.62
C PRO A 214 -2.20 4.40 10.78
N LEU A 215 -1.19 4.89 10.06
CA LEU A 215 0.12 4.26 9.86
C LEU A 215 0.78 3.70 11.13
N HIS A 216 0.63 4.36 12.28
CA HIS A 216 1.25 3.94 13.54
C HIS A 216 0.22 3.55 14.62
N SER A 217 -0.99 3.16 14.22
CA SER A 217 -2.09 2.84 15.16
C SER A 217 -2.54 1.38 15.05
N GLN A 218 -1.70 0.49 14.54
CA GLN A 218 -2.04 -0.91 14.32
C GLN A 218 -2.45 -1.63 15.62
N ASP A 219 -1.88 -1.20 16.76
CA ASP A 219 -2.23 -1.73 18.10
C ASP A 219 -3.47 -1.05 18.74
N LYS A 220 -3.89 0.10 18.23
CA LYS A 220 -5.05 0.85 18.73
C LYS A 220 -5.78 1.47 17.54
N PRO A 221 -6.81 0.81 17.00
CA PRO A 221 -7.55 1.36 15.88
C PRO A 221 -8.16 2.72 16.28
N ALA A 222 -7.59 3.80 15.72
CA ALA A 222 -8.20 5.11 15.81
C ALA A 222 -9.56 5.02 15.10
N LYS A 223 -10.61 5.52 15.73
CA LYS A 223 -11.95 5.55 15.12
C LYS A 223 -11.88 6.45 13.88
N PRO A 224 -12.10 5.92 12.66
CA PRO A 224 -12.08 6.73 11.45
C PRO A 224 -13.11 7.85 11.57
N ASN A 225 -12.73 9.07 11.19
CA ASN A 225 -13.67 10.18 11.11
C ASN A 225 -14.68 9.95 9.98
N PHE A 226 -15.94 9.72 10.33
CA PHE A 226 -16.98 9.38 9.36
C PHE A 226 -17.24 10.51 8.34
N ALA A 227 -17.01 11.77 8.73
CA ALA A 227 -17.11 12.91 7.81
C ALA A 227 -16.01 12.84 6.72
N VAL A 228 -14.80 12.38 7.05
CA VAL A 228 -13.72 12.17 6.07
C VAL A 228 -14.09 11.03 5.14
N ILE A 229 -14.61 9.91 5.66
CA ILE A 229 -15.06 8.77 4.84
C ILE A 229 -16.13 9.23 3.85
N SER A 230 -17.16 9.95 4.33
CA SER A 230 -18.24 10.47 3.47
C SER A 230 -17.69 11.39 2.37
N ARG A 231 -16.76 12.28 2.69
CA ARG A 231 -16.13 13.17 1.71
C ARG A 231 -15.39 12.38 0.63
N VAL A 232 -14.57 11.40 1.00
CA VAL A 232 -13.81 10.57 0.05
C VAL A 232 -14.76 9.79 -0.87
N ILE A 233 -15.87 9.25 -0.32
CA ILE A 233 -16.91 8.58 -1.13
C ILE A 233 -17.53 9.57 -2.12
N HIS A 234 -17.92 10.77 -1.69
CA HIS A 234 -18.52 11.77 -2.57
C HIS A 234 -17.55 12.24 -3.68
N GLN A 235 -16.27 12.39 -3.36
CA GLN A 235 -15.24 12.70 -4.35
C GLN A 235 -15.11 11.59 -5.40
N ALA A 236 -15.11 10.32 -4.97
CA ALA A 236 -15.02 9.17 -5.87
C ALA A 236 -16.28 9.01 -6.76
N LEU A 237 -17.43 9.45 -6.28
CA LEU A 237 -18.68 9.43 -7.06
C LEU A 237 -18.64 10.45 -8.21
N GLY A 238 -17.98 11.60 -8.05
CA GLY A 238 -17.91 12.62 -9.11
C GLY A 238 -19.28 13.08 -9.65
N GLY A 239 -20.33 13.03 -8.82
CA GLY A 239 -21.72 13.34 -9.20
C GLY A 239 -22.53 12.12 -9.71
N ALA A 240 -21.93 10.94 -9.81
CA ALA A 240 -22.67 9.73 -10.22
C ALA A 240 -23.72 9.32 -9.17
N ALA A 241 -24.90 8.94 -9.63
CA ALA A 241 -25.98 8.44 -8.78
C ALA A 241 -25.72 6.97 -8.42
N VAL A 242 -25.25 6.72 -7.19
CA VAL A 242 -25.00 5.39 -6.65
C VAL A 242 -25.68 5.26 -5.30
N ALA A 243 -26.43 4.19 -5.10
CA ALA A 243 -26.96 3.84 -3.78
C ALA A 243 -25.85 3.27 -2.91
N VAL A 244 -25.39 4.05 -1.92
CA VAL A 244 -24.30 3.66 -1.02
C VAL A 244 -24.84 2.84 0.16
N ASP A 245 -24.28 1.66 0.41
CA ASP A 245 -24.53 0.85 1.61
C ASP A 245 -23.79 1.43 2.82
N TRP A 246 -24.38 2.45 3.45
CA TRP A 246 -23.84 3.11 4.63
C TRP A 246 -23.70 2.19 5.85
N ALA A 247 -24.51 1.12 5.95
CA ALA A 247 -24.36 0.14 7.01
C ALA A 247 -23.05 -0.65 6.84
N ARG A 248 -22.73 -1.04 5.60
CA ARG A 248 -21.43 -1.66 5.26
C ARG A 248 -20.27 -0.70 5.52
N VAL A 249 -20.39 0.56 5.10
CA VAL A 249 -19.36 1.59 5.35
C VAL A 249 -19.06 1.72 6.84
N ARG A 250 -20.09 1.73 7.72
CA ARG A 250 -19.87 1.76 9.18
C ARG A 250 -19.14 0.52 9.68
N ARG A 251 -19.48 -0.68 9.19
CA ARG A 251 -18.75 -1.92 9.55
C ARG A 251 -17.30 -1.88 9.08
N MET A 252 -17.03 -1.37 7.87
CA MET A 252 -15.67 -1.19 7.36
C MET A 252 -14.89 -0.19 8.20
N ALA A 253 -15.49 0.93 8.59
CA ALA A 253 -14.88 1.93 9.45
C ALA A 253 -14.51 1.36 10.84
N ALA A 254 -15.35 0.50 11.40
CA ALA A 254 -15.06 -0.15 12.67
C ALA A 254 -13.92 -1.17 12.60
N ARG A 255 -13.75 -1.83 11.44
CA ARG A 255 -12.67 -2.82 11.22
C ARG A 255 -11.36 -2.19 10.78
N ALA A 256 -11.44 -1.19 9.89
CA ALA A 256 -10.30 -0.48 9.28
C ALA A 256 -9.16 -1.43 8.88
N ASN A 257 -9.47 -2.48 8.11
CA ASN A 257 -8.51 -3.55 7.79
C ASN A 257 -7.88 -3.43 6.39
N GLY A 258 -8.14 -2.34 5.67
CA GLY A 258 -7.56 -2.06 4.36
C GLY A 258 -8.13 -2.87 3.19
N ILE A 259 -8.95 -3.89 3.43
CA ILE A 259 -9.49 -4.74 2.36
C ILE A 259 -10.58 -3.99 1.59
N PRO A 260 -10.41 -3.74 0.26
CA PRO A 260 -11.41 -3.08 -0.55
C PRO A 260 -12.73 -3.86 -0.62
N GLN A 261 -13.85 -3.19 -0.39
CA GLN A 261 -15.18 -3.78 -0.49
C GLN A 261 -16.09 -2.97 -1.41
N LEU A 262 -16.98 -3.66 -2.12
CA LEU A 262 -18.05 -3.04 -2.88
C LEU A 262 -19.07 -2.44 -1.90
N ILE A 263 -19.32 -1.14 -2.00
CA ILE A 263 -20.24 -0.40 -1.13
C ILE A 263 -21.42 0.22 -1.89
N GLY A 264 -21.47 0.08 -3.20
CA GLY A 264 -22.58 0.57 -4.02
C GLY A 264 -22.43 0.17 -5.48
N VAL A 265 -23.54 0.17 -6.19
CA VAL A 265 -23.60 -0.07 -7.63
C VAL A 265 -24.45 1.03 -8.23
N GLN A 266 -24.01 1.61 -9.35
CA GLN A 266 -24.76 2.57 -10.12
C GLN A 266 -26.00 1.87 -10.71
N ALA A 267 -27.15 2.48 -10.53
CA ALA A 267 -28.37 1.99 -11.18
C ALA A 267 -28.17 2.00 -12.70
N ALA A 268 -28.65 0.96 -13.37
CA ALA A 268 -28.72 0.99 -14.82
C ALA A 268 -29.55 2.22 -15.27
N PRO A 269 -29.18 2.90 -16.37
CA PRO A 269 -30.02 3.92 -16.93
C PRO A 269 -31.43 3.34 -17.14
N LEU A 270 -32.46 4.05 -16.65
CA LEU A 270 -33.81 3.66 -16.96
C LEU A 270 -33.97 3.73 -18.48
N ASP A 271 -34.40 2.65 -19.10
CA ASP A 271 -34.73 2.63 -20.51
C ASP A 271 -35.82 3.69 -20.80
N ALA A 272 -35.81 4.28 -22.01
CA ALA A 272 -36.72 5.36 -22.39
C ALA A 272 -38.20 5.11 -22.05
N PRO A 273 -38.75 3.86 -22.14
CA PRO A 273 -40.11 3.54 -21.70
C PRO A 273 -40.33 3.67 -20.19
N GLN A 274 -39.29 3.39 -19.37
CA GLN A 274 -39.39 3.50 -17.91
C GLN A 274 -39.33 4.94 -17.42
N ARG A 275 -38.56 5.83 -18.10
CA ARG A 275 -38.54 7.27 -17.83
C ARG A 275 -39.93 7.90 -18.03
N ALA A 276 -40.60 7.60 -19.15
CA ALA A 276 -41.95 8.11 -19.47
C ALA A 276 -43.03 7.61 -18.49
N ALA A 277 -42.83 6.44 -17.85
CA ALA A 277 -43.73 5.91 -16.82
C ALA A 277 -43.49 6.54 -15.44
N ALA A 278 -42.25 6.89 -15.11
CA ALA A 278 -41.86 7.56 -13.85
C ALA A 278 -42.35 9.03 -13.85
N GLU A 279 -42.18 9.75 -14.95
CA GLU A 279 -42.67 11.14 -15.10
C GLU A 279 -44.20 11.27 -15.02
N ARG A 280 -44.92 10.25 -15.47
CA ARG A 280 -46.40 10.21 -15.35
C ARG A 280 -46.89 9.94 -13.93
N ARG A 281 -46.07 9.40 -13.03
CA ARG A 281 -46.43 9.14 -11.62
C ARG A 281 -46.15 10.31 -10.68
N THR A 282 -45.30 11.26 -11.09
CA THR A 282 -44.93 12.45 -10.30
C THR A 282 -45.68 13.72 -10.72
N GLY A 283 -46.55 13.64 -11.72
CA GLY A 283 -47.32 14.75 -12.29
C GLY A 283 -48.80 14.75 -11.92
N THR A 284 -49.13 14.47 -10.63
CA THR A 284 -50.47 14.77 -10.04
C THR A 284 -50.29 15.54 -8.74
#